data_7298b1f91888987f3d706170b2dc00b2
#
_entry.id   7298b1f91888987f3d706170b2dc00b2
#
_cell.length_a   1.000
_cell.length_b   1.000
_cell.length_c   1.000
_cell.angle_alpha   90.00
_cell.angle_beta   90.00
_cell.angle_gamma   90.00
#
_symmetry.space_group_name_H-M   'P 1'
#
loop_
_entity.id
_entity.type
_entity.pdbx_description
1 polymer ?
#
loop_
_entity_poly.entity_id
_entity_poly.type
_entity_poly.pdbx_seq_one_letter_code
_entity_poly.pdbx_strand_id
1 'polypeptide(L)'
;MICDMGGARVRVERSGAAKGKIHVAAPPEGKRETISNPEWTRRLGNGWFDLDNLPERAPSFRQLFAYYARRQNSIAFATPEKQANMQQTGDYQLALMYLLGLDWSIAADWQQVRDRERTLEELRKAAGAGAFGSVIGKAADLRTQLVLAEGRLKALQADLATFKVLDEYRSLEEEASQLTRDLNALANQNILDLAAIRDIEAALATEVAPALGDLEQVYRAAGVELPLGLVKQRYDNVRAFHESVVRNRQSYLQTELTAARARIEAREHDKVRFDTRRAEVMAILQSHGALDQFQRLQAEASIQAAVVASLRQRFEAAEKLEGTRNELDIERNLLALRLRRDFAEQSARLADAIRAFEETSGQLYESAGSMLVEETQNGPQFKFPMHGSRSKGIKNMQIFCFDMMLMQLCHQRGIGPGFLVHDSHLFDGVDGRQVIRALRVGARTASELGFQYLVTMNEDDAFKETEAGFDLNAYVLPVRLTDATEDGGLFGVRFD
;
A
#
# COMPACT_ATOMS: atom_id res chain seq x y z
N MET A 1 -22.75 -3.08 -27.09
CA MET A 1 -23.27 -2.35 -25.93
C MET A 1 -23.24 -0.86 -26.25
N ILE A 2 -24.25 -0.10 -25.82
CA ILE A 2 -24.24 1.37 -25.92
C ILE A 2 -24.12 1.91 -24.52
N CYS A 3 -23.14 2.77 -24.29
CA CYS A 3 -22.90 3.43 -23.01
C CYS A 3 -23.16 4.93 -23.18
N ASP A 4 -23.73 5.55 -22.17
CA ASP A 4 -23.74 7.01 -22.02
C ASP A 4 -22.48 7.43 -21.26
N MET A 5 -21.75 8.37 -21.81
CA MET A 5 -20.49 8.87 -21.24
C MET A 5 -20.56 10.40 -21.18
N GLY A 6 -21.15 10.92 -20.09
CA GLY A 6 -21.28 12.36 -19.89
C GLY A 6 -22.15 13.04 -20.96
N GLY A 7 -23.27 12.41 -21.35
CA GLY A 7 -24.19 12.90 -22.36
C GLY A 7 -23.85 12.50 -23.81
N ALA A 8 -22.71 11.87 -24.03
CA ALA A 8 -22.35 11.31 -25.33
C ALA A 8 -22.61 9.79 -25.37
N ARG A 9 -23.50 9.34 -26.25
CA ARG A 9 -23.72 7.90 -26.46
C ARG A 9 -22.57 7.30 -27.26
N VAL A 10 -22.05 6.17 -26.78
CA VAL A 10 -20.93 5.47 -27.41
C VAL A 10 -21.27 4.00 -27.56
N ARG A 11 -21.14 3.48 -28.80
CA ARG A 11 -21.25 2.06 -29.08
C ARG A 11 -19.91 1.38 -28.80
N VAL A 12 -19.93 0.34 -27.98
CA VAL A 12 -18.75 -0.40 -27.55
C VAL A 12 -18.86 -1.85 -28.00
N GLU A 13 -17.85 -2.35 -28.69
CA GLU A 13 -17.73 -3.75 -29.11
C GLU A 13 -16.41 -4.32 -28.61
N ARG A 14 -16.46 -5.49 -27.98
CA ARG A 14 -15.29 -6.24 -27.52
C ARG A 14 -15.38 -7.68 -28.01
N SER A 15 -14.36 -8.15 -28.72
CA SER A 15 -14.27 -9.52 -29.15
C SER A 15 -13.70 -10.41 -28.02
N GLY A 16 -14.29 -11.59 -27.83
CA GLY A 16 -13.76 -12.62 -26.95
C GLY A 16 -12.38 -13.14 -27.37
N ALA A 17 -12.12 -13.16 -28.68
CA ALA A 17 -10.83 -13.59 -29.23
C ALA A 17 -9.71 -12.54 -29.04
N ALA A 18 -10.05 -11.25 -28.99
CA ALA A 18 -9.09 -10.16 -28.85
C ALA A 18 -9.40 -9.31 -27.59
N LYS A 19 -9.30 -9.95 -26.42
CA LYS A 19 -9.73 -9.38 -25.12
C LYS A 19 -9.08 -8.02 -24.76
N GLY A 20 -7.93 -7.70 -25.32
CA GLY A 20 -7.21 -6.44 -25.08
C GLY A 20 -7.65 -5.27 -25.96
N LYS A 21 -8.46 -5.51 -27.01
CA LYS A 21 -8.90 -4.49 -27.98
C LYS A 21 -10.38 -4.19 -27.81
N ILE A 22 -10.71 -2.92 -27.75
CA ILE A 22 -12.08 -2.42 -27.65
C ILE A 22 -12.34 -1.51 -28.85
N HIS A 23 -13.44 -1.76 -29.54
CA HIS A 23 -13.90 -0.92 -30.63
C HIS A 23 -14.96 0.04 -30.13
N VAL A 24 -14.75 1.31 -30.36
CA VAL A 24 -15.59 2.40 -29.88
C VAL A 24 -16.05 3.22 -31.07
N ALA A 25 -17.33 3.53 -31.17
CA ALA A 25 -17.88 4.38 -32.19
C ALA A 25 -19.04 5.24 -31.68
N ALA A 26 -19.19 6.46 -32.18
CA ALA A 26 -20.37 7.28 -31.90
C ALA A 26 -21.56 6.76 -32.73
N PRO A 27 -22.76 6.55 -32.18
CA PRO A 27 -23.96 6.19 -32.92
C PRO A 27 -24.46 7.38 -33.79
N PRO A 28 -25.17 7.11 -34.92
CA PRO A 28 -25.44 5.78 -35.52
C PRO A 28 -24.28 5.19 -36.35
N GLU A 29 -23.40 6.01 -36.94
CA GLU A 29 -22.36 5.55 -37.89
C GLU A 29 -21.03 6.30 -37.71
N GLY A 30 -20.66 6.66 -36.49
CA GLY A 30 -19.41 7.32 -36.21
C GLY A 30 -18.16 6.50 -36.55
N LYS A 31 -17.05 7.16 -36.81
CA LYS A 31 -15.77 6.50 -37.11
C LYS A 31 -15.40 5.50 -36.00
N ARG A 32 -15.20 4.24 -36.39
CA ARG A 32 -14.77 3.19 -35.46
C ARG A 32 -13.31 3.39 -35.06
N GLU A 33 -13.09 3.52 -33.79
CA GLU A 33 -11.75 3.61 -33.18
C GLU A 33 -11.45 2.32 -32.41
N THR A 34 -10.21 1.84 -32.47
CA THR A 34 -9.77 0.69 -31.69
C THR A 34 -8.81 1.16 -30.61
N ILE A 35 -9.19 0.95 -29.37
CA ILE A 35 -8.42 1.38 -28.18
C ILE A 35 -8.05 0.20 -27.30
N SER A 36 -7.08 0.41 -26.40
CA SER A 36 -6.66 -0.57 -25.42
C SER A 36 -7.56 -0.57 -24.18
N ASN A 37 -7.51 -1.66 -23.38
CA ASN A 37 -8.20 -1.71 -22.08
C ASN A 37 -7.81 -0.56 -21.13
N PRO A 38 -6.53 -0.18 -20.96
CA PRO A 38 -6.17 0.97 -20.12
C PRO A 38 -6.80 2.26 -20.62
N GLU A 39 -6.75 2.52 -21.91
CA GLU A 39 -7.35 3.72 -22.51
C GLU A 39 -8.87 3.73 -22.31
N TRP A 40 -9.54 2.59 -22.52
CA TRP A 40 -10.97 2.47 -22.26
C TRP A 40 -11.30 2.75 -20.78
N THR A 41 -10.52 2.16 -19.85
CA THR A 41 -10.69 2.39 -18.42
C THR A 41 -10.52 3.88 -18.06
N ARG A 42 -9.56 4.56 -18.69
CA ARG A 42 -9.35 6.00 -18.51
C ARG A 42 -10.57 6.80 -19.01
N ARG A 43 -11.07 6.49 -20.21
CA ARG A 43 -12.27 7.17 -20.77
C ARG A 43 -13.52 6.96 -19.90
N LEU A 44 -13.71 5.75 -19.36
CA LEU A 44 -14.78 5.47 -18.40
C LEU A 44 -14.60 6.26 -17.09
N GLY A 45 -13.37 6.34 -16.60
CA GLY A 45 -13.06 7.13 -15.40
C GLY A 45 -13.40 8.60 -15.60
N ASN A 46 -13.01 9.16 -16.73
CA ASN A 46 -13.29 10.56 -17.07
C ASN A 46 -14.79 10.79 -17.30
N GLY A 47 -15.43 9.94 -18.11
CA GLY A 47 -16.84 10.16 -18.49
C GLY A 47 -17.86 9.86 -17.40
N TRP A 48 -17.54 8.97 -16.45
CA TRP A 48 -18.49 8.60 -15.37
C TRP A 48 -18.14 9.19 -14.03
N PHE A 49 -16.85 9.42 -13.76
CA PHE A 49 -16.39 9.85 -12.44
C PHE A 49 -15.58 11.14 -12.45
N ASP A 50 -15.50 11.83 -13.58
CA ASP A 50 -14.77 13.11 -13.70
C ASP A 50 -13.31 13.00 -13.16
N LEU A 51 -12.61 11.93 -13.55
CA LEU A 51 -11.23 11.67 -13.12
C LEU A 51 -10.19 12.37 -13.99
N ASP A 52 -10.62 13.22 -14.94
CA ASP A 52 -9.69 13.92 -15.82
C ASP A 52 -8.89 14.98 -15.01
N ASN A 53 -7.60 15.06 -15.31
CA ASN A 53 -6.69 16.02 -14.69
C ASN A 53 -6.53 15.88 -13.15
N LEU A 54 -6.99 14.78 -12.55
CA LEU A 54 -6.72 14.53 -11.14
C LEU A 54 -5.28 14.04 -10.92
N PRO A 55 -4.69 14.34 -9.75
CA PRO A 55 -3.36 13.85 -9.39
C PRO A 55 -3.28 12.32 -9.43
N GLU A 56 -2.08 11.78 -9.62
CA GLU A 56 -1.79 10.34 -9.68
C GLU A 56 -2.36 9.52 -8.50
N ARG A 57 -2.59 10.19 -7.37
CA ARG A 57 -3.14 9.59 -6.13
C ARG A 57 -4.65 9.58 -6.05
N ALA A 58 -5.34 10.08 -7.04
CA ALA A 58 -6.79 10.04 -7.09
C ALA A 58 -7.31 8.60 -7.17
N PRO A 59 -8.57 8.35 -6.74
CA PRO A 59 -9.15 7.03 -6.86
C PRO A 59 -9.22 6.58 -8.31
N SER A 60 -8.92 5.32 -8.55
CA SER A 60 -9.00 4.74 -9.90
C SER A 60 -10.44 4.43 -10.28
N PHE A 61 -10.74 4.42 -11.58
CA PHE A 61 -12.02 3.97 -12.10
C PHE A 61 -12.51 2.66 -11.47
N ARG A 62 -11.61 1.68 -11.31
CA ARG A 62 -11.97 0.35 -10.80
C ARG A 62 -12.35 0.37 -9.32
N GLN A 63 -11.69 1.21 -8.52
CA GLN A 63 -12.04 1.39 -7.11
C GLN A 63 -13.45 1.98 -6.97
N LEU A 64 -13.81 2.96 -7.81
CA LEU A 64 -15.12 3.61 -7.76
C LEU A 64 -16.22 2.73 -8.38
N PHE A 65 -15.98 2.16 -9.55
CA PHE A 65 -16.96 1.35 -10.26
C PHE A 65 -17.39 0.09 -9.50
N ALA A 66 -16.50 -0.47 -8.67
CA ALA A 66 -16.80 -1.65 -7.87
C ALA A 66 -18.03 -1.51 -6.97
N TYR A 67 -18.40 -0.29 -6.57
CA TYR A 67 -19.60 0.00 -5.76
C TYR A 67 -20.91 -0.06 -6.56
N TYR A 68 -20.85 -0.04 -7.88
CA TYR A 68 -22.02 -0.09 -8.76
C TYR A 68 -22.29 -1.48 -9.34
N ALA A 69 -21.34 -2.41 -9.22
CA ALA A 69 -21.47 -3.79 -9.64
C ALA A 69 -20.60 -4.70 -8.77
N ARG A 70 -21.14 -5.09 -7.60
CA ARG A 70 -20.46 -5.96 -6.64
C ARG A 70 -20.26 -7.35 -7.19
N ARG A 71 -19.16 -7.98 -6.85
CA ARG A 71 -18.83 -9.33 -7.29
C ARG A 71 -18.78 -10.29 -6.11
N GLN A 72 -19.49 -11.41 -6.21
CA GLN A 72 -19.43 -12.48 -5.23
C GLN A 72 -18.00 -13.03 -5.06
N ASN A 73 -17.32 -13.30 -6.18
CA ASN A 73 -15.96 -13.85 -6.17
C ASN A 73 -14.91 -12.97 -5.51
N SER A 74 -15.16 -11.68 -5.33
CA SER A 74 -14.27 -10.76 -4.60
C SER A 74 -14.61 -10.60 -3.12
N ILE A 75 -15.67 -11.30 -2.64
CA ILE A 75 -16.21 -11.18 -1.27
C ILE A 75 -16.73 -9.76 -1.00
N ALA A 76 -17.27 -9.10 -2.03
CA ALA A 76 -17.80 -7.73 -1.95
C ALA A 76 -19.10 -7.60 -1.14
N PHE A 77 -19.66 -8.71 -0.68
CA PHE A 77 -20.87 -8.77 0.15
C PHE A 77 -20.56 -9.04 1.65
N ALA A 78 -19.33 -8.81 2.10
CA ALA A 78 -18.96 -8.98 3.50
C ALA A 78 -19.35 -7.78 4.37
N THR A 79 -19.07 -6.58 3.88
CA THR A 79 -19.39 -5.29 4.54
C THR A 79 -19.70 -4.23 3.49
N PRO A 80 -20.49 -3.19 3.84
CA PRO A 80 -20.86 -2.15 2.88
C PRO A 80 -19.67 -1.42 2.27
N GLU A 81 -18.69 -1.05 3.08
CA GLU A 81 -17.57 -0.22 2.68
C GLU A 81 -16.52 -0.94 1.81
N LYS A 82 -16.45 -2.28 1.85
CA LYS A 82 -15.43 -3.05 1.13
C LYS A 82 -15.98 -3.72 -0.12
N GLN A 83 -15.15 -3.75 -1.16
CA GLN A 83 -15.45 -4.36 -2.46
C GLN A 83 -14.60 -5.60 -2.76
N ALA A 84 -13.65 -5.92 -1.88
CA ALA A 84 -12.85 -7.14 -1.94
C ALA A 84 -12.29 -7.49 -0.58
N ASN A 85 -12.06 -8.78 -0.31
CA ASN A 85 -11.51 -9.27 0.95
C ASN A 85 -10.13 -8.68 1.27
N MET A 86 -9.29 -8.55 0.26
CA MET A 86 -7.92 -8.02 0.39
C MET A 86 -7.83 -6.50 0.22
N GLN A 87 -8.96 -5.80 0.13
CA GLN A 87 -8.98 -4.35 0.00
C GLN A 87 -8.42 -3.70 1.27
N GLN A 88 -7.38 -2.90 1.09
CA GLN A 88 -6.75 -2.18 2.21
C GLN A 88 -7.65 -1.04 2.70
N THR A 89 -7.46 -0.65 3.95
CA THR A 89 -8.24 0.45 4.57
C THR A 89 -8.15 1.73 3.75
N GLY A 90 -6.98 2.09 3.24
CA GLY A 90 -6.80 3.29 2.42
C GLY A 90 -7.59 3.28 1.12
N ASP A 91 -7.74 2.10 0.49
CA ASP A 91 -8.45 2.00 -0.79
C ASP A 91 -9.93 2.35 -0.68
N TYR A 92 -10.62 1.78 0.32
CA TYR A 92 -12.04 2.11 0.50
C TYR A 92 -12.25 3.50 1.09
N GLN A 93 -11.35 3.98 1.97
CA GLN A 93 -11.41 5.34 2.48
C GLN A 93 -11.32 6.35 1.34
N LEU A 94 -10.34 6.18 0.44
CA LEU A 94 -10.14 7.03 -0.73
C LEU A 94 -11.36 7.04 -1.64
N ALA A 95 -11.89 5.84 -1.97
CA ALA A 95 -13.04 5.71 -2.84
C ALA A 95 -14.31 6.32 -2.24
N LEU A 96 -14.58 6.07 -0.96
CA LEU A 96 -15.78 6.58 -0.30
C LEU A 96 -15.73 8.09 -0.07
N MET A 97 -14.58 8.63 0.34
CA MET A 97 -14.43 10.08 0.43
C MET A 97 -14.74 10.75 -0.92
N TYR A 98 -14.24 10.17 -2.03
CA TYR A 98 -14.54 10.67 -3.36
C TYR A 98 -16.04 10.58 -3.70
N LEU A 99 -16.64 9.39 -3.54
CA LEU A 99 -18.05 9.14 -3.89
C LEU A 99 -19.02 9.97 -3.04
N LEU A 100 -18.70 10.21 -1.79
CA LEU A 100 -19.47 11.06 -0.89
C LEU A 100 -19.24 12.57 -1.12
N GLY A 101 -18.27 12.94 -1.95
CA GLY A 101 -17.95 14.34 -2.24
C GLY A 101 -17.20 15.06 -1.13
N LEU A 102 -16.47 14.31 -0.32
CA LEU A 102 -15.56 14.78 0.72
C LEU A 102 -14.16 15.03 0.12
N ASP A 103 -13.25 15.65 0.86
CA ASP A 103 -11.86 15.84 0.41
C ASP A 103 -11.09 14.50 0.44
N TRP A 104 -11.13 13.78 -0.66
CA TRP A 104 -10.45 12.50 -0.84
C TRP A 104 -8.92 12.60 -0.72
N SER A 105 -8.34 13.79 -0.94
CA SER A 105 -6.89 14.00 -0.81
C SER A 105 -6.40 13.70 0.60
N ILE A 106 -7.24 13.91 1.61
CA ILE A 106 -6.96 13.57 3.00
C ILE A 106 -6.75 12.06 3.16
N ALA A 107 -7.58 11.22 2.55
CA ALA A 107 -7.41 9.77 2.59
C ALA A 107 -6.16 9.31 1.83
N ALA A 108 -5.82 9.97 0.72
CA ALA A 108 -4.59 9.72 -0.03
C ALA A 108 -3.33 10.09 0.79
N ASP A 109 -3.34 11.21 1.49
CA ASP A 109 -2.25 11.62 2.37
C ASP A 109 -2.10 10.65 3.57
N TRP A 110 -3.22 10.16 4.13
CA TRP A 110 -3.16 9.11 5.15
C TRP A 110 -2.52 7.81 4.65
N GLN A 111 -2.78 7.44 3.39
CA GLN A 111 -2.13 6.27 2.81
C GLN A 111 -0.61 6.45 2.74
N GLN A 112 -0.12 7.65 2.40
CA GLN A 112 1.31 7.93 2.42
C GLN A 112 1.93 7.80 3.81
N VAL A 113 1.24 8.33 4.83
CA VAL A 113 1.71 8.19 6.21
C VAL A 113 1.82 6.71 6.58
N ARG A 114 0.80 5.90 6.26
CA ARG A 114 0.83 4.45 6.51
C ARG A 114 1.96 3.73 5.77
N ASP A 115 2.23 4.10 4.54
CA ASP A 115 3.32 3.49 3.74
C ASP A 115 4.69 3.87 4.32
N ARG A 116 4.88 5.12 4.72
CA ARG A 116 6.11 5.58 5.41
C ARG A 116 6.28 4.89 6.77
N GLU A 117 5.22 4.70 7.54
CA GLU A 117 5.25 3.96 8.81
C GLU A 117 5.62 2.49 8.61
N ARG A 118 5.07 1.85 7.59
CA ARG A 118 5.43 0.46 7.25
C ARG A 118 6.92 0.37 6.90
N THR A 119 7.42 1.26 6.06
CA THR A 119 8.85 1.33 5.72
C THR A 119 9.71 1.55 6.96
N LEU A 120 9.30 2.45 7.85
CA LEU A 120 10.01 2.70 9.12
C LEU A 120 10.02 1.47 10.03
N GLU A 121 8.90 0.75 10.11
CA GLU A 121 8.78 -0.48 10.90
C GLU A 121 9.64 -1.61 10.31
N GLU A 122 9.69 -1.75 9.00
CA GLU A 122 10.55 -2.70 8.30
C GLU A 122 12.04 -2.38 8.53
N LEU A 123 12.43 -1.10 8.44
CA LEU A 123 13.78 -0.65 8.76
C LEU A 123 14.13 -0.94 10.22
N ARG A 124 13.21 -0.73 11.17
CA ARG A 124 13.42 -1.06 12.59
C ARG A 124 13.59 -2.56 12.81
N LYS A 125 12.77 -3.38 12.15
CA LYS A 125 12.89 -4.85 12.22
C LYS A 125 14.22 -5.34 11.64
N ALA A 126 14.62 -4.81 10.49
CA ALA A 126 15.91 -5.13 9.87
C ALA A 126 17.09 -4.70 10.77
N ALA A 127 16.99 -3.52 11.37
CA ALA A 127 17.98 -3.04 12.34
C ALA A 127 18.03 -3.92 13.60
N GLY A 128 16.88 -4.40 14.09
CA GLY A 128 16.78 -5.30 15.25
C GLY A 128 17.24 -6.73 14.98
N ALA A 129 17.14 -7.19 13.71
CA ALA A 129 17.57 -8.52 13.28
C ALA A 129 19.09 -8.63 13.00
N GLY A 130 19.86 -7.56 13.25
CA GLY A 130 21.32 -7.60 13.11
C GLY A 130 21.86 -7.27 11.72
N ALA A 131 21.00 -6.91 10.76
CA ALA A 131 21.42 -6.50 9.41
C ALA A 131 22.32 -5.23 9.41
N PHE A 132 22.34 -4.47 10.50
CA PHE A 132 23.18 -3.29 10.69
C PHE A 132 24.11 -3.42 11.92
N GLY A 133 24.53 -4.64 12.31
CA GLY A 133 25.41 -4.88 13.46
C GLY A 133 24.78 -4.43 14.79
N SER A 134 24.40 -5.39 15.59
CA SER A 134 23.86 -5.31 16.97
C SER A 134 23.27 -3.97 17.42
N VAL A 135 21.96 -3.95 17.45
CA VAL A 135 21.10 -3.14 18.34
C VAL A 135 21.28 -1.63 18.25
N ILE A 136 20.45 -0.99 17.47
CA ILE A 136 20.14 0.43 17.65
C ILE A 136 19.40 0.53 18.98
N GLY A 137 20.08 1.00 20.03
CA GLY A 137 19.48 1.32 21.32
C GLY A 137 18.62 2.60 21.23
N LYS A 138 18.02 3.01 22.37
CA LYS A 138 17.37 4.32 22.45
C LYS A 138 18.43 5.42 22.26
N ALA A 139 18.07 6.48 21.53
CA ALA A 139 18.98 7.60 21.30
C ALA A 139 19.54 8.19 22.61
N ALA A 140 18.72 8.30 23.65
CA ALA A 140 19.14 8.78 24.96
C ALA A 140 20.24 7.91 25.61
N ASP A 141 20.11 6.59 25.53
CA ASP A 141 21.09 5.66 26.10
C ASP A 141 22.40 5.71 25.31
N LEU A 142 22.31 5.76 23.98
CA LEU A 142 23.47 5.89 23.09
C LEU A 142 24.19 7.21 23.26
N ARG A 143 23.47 8.32 23.49
CA ARG A 143 24.06 9.62 23.80
C ARG A 143 24.93 9.55 25.07
N THR A 144 24.40 8.93 26.13
CA THR A 144 25.13 8.75 27.37
C THR A 144 26.42 7.93 27.19
N GLN A 145 26.31 6.81 26.44
CA GLN A 145 27.46 5.96 26.14
C GLN A 145 28.51 6.71 25.30
N LEU A 146 28.08 7.48 24.31
CA LEU A 146 28.94 8.27 23.42
C LEU A 146 29.72 9.32 24.23
N VAL A 147 29.06 10.10 25.08
CA VAL A 147 29.69 11.12 25.90
C VAL A 147 30.76 10.51 26.82
N LEU A 148 30.45 9.37 27.45
CA LEU A 148 31.41 8.67 28.31
C LEU A 148 32.62 8.13 27.51
N ALA A 149 32.35 7.57 26.31
CA ALA A 149 33.40 7.07 25.44
C ALA A 149 34.30 8.18 24.89
N GLU A 150 33.72 9.31 24.49
CA GLU A 150 34.48 10.52 24.09
C GLU A 150 35.32 11.08 25.22
N GLY A 151 34.79 11.10 26.44
CA GLY A 151 35.54 11.51 27.62
C GLY A 151 36.79 10.64 27.89
N ARG A 152 36.63 9.30 27.74
CA ARG A 152 37.74 8.35 27.87
C ARG A 152 38.79 8.53 26.77
N LEU A 153 38.32 8.69 25.52
CA LEU A 153 39.21 8.93 24.39
C LEU A 153 40.02 10.21 24.56
N LYS A 154 39.38 11.28 25.05
CA LYS A 154 40.05 12.56 25.32
C LYS A 154 41.10 12.42 26.40
N ALA A 155 40.85 11.65 27.45
CA ALA A 155 41.82 11.37 28.49
C ALA A 155 43.05 10.61 27.93
N LEU A 156 42.84 9.54 27.20
CA LEU A 156 43.92 8.78 26.57
C LEU A 156 44.74 9.62 25.57
N GLN A 157 44.09 10.50 24.81
CA GLN A 157 44.79 11.45 23.91
C GLN A 157 45.62 12.47 24.68
N ALA A 158 45.13 12.94 25.83
CA ALA A 158 45.90 13.85 26.72
C ALA A 158 47.13 13.16 27.33
N ASP A 159 46.97 11.89 27.76
CA ASP A 159 48.09 11.10 28.28
C ASP A 159 49.16 10.87 27.19
N LEU A 160 48.73 10.54 25.95
CA LEU A 160 49.64 10.42 24.81
C LEU A 160 50.38 11.73 24.49
N ALA A 161 49.71 12.89 24.61
CA ALA A 161 50.29 14.21 24.32
C ALA A 161 51.31 14.64 25.38
N THR A 162 51.19 14.13 26.62
CA THR A 162 52.11 14.44 27.73
C THR A 162 53.31 13.53 27.81
N PHE A 163 53.34 12.46 26.95
CA PHE A 163 54.45 11.51 26.94
C PHE A 163 55.74 12.18 26.37
N LYS A 164 56.73 12.45 27.25
CA LYS A 164 57.96 13.16 26.90
C LYS A 164 58.98 12.23 26.29
N VAL A 165 59.28 12.43 24.99
CA VAL A 165 60.41 11.77 24.28
C VAL A 165 61.23 12.85 23.56
N LEU A 166 62.53 12.59 23.41
CA LEU A 166 63.50 13.45 22.67
C LEU A 166 62.99 13.83 21.28
N ASP A 167 63.23 15.05 20.80
CA ASP A 167 62.59 15.64 19.63
C ASP A 167 62.71 14.82 18.32
N GLU A 168 63.79 14.07 18.13
CA GLU A 168 63.91 13.16 16.94
C GLU A 168 63.06 11.91 17.05
N TYR A 169 62.80 11.40 18.24
CA TYR A 169 61.89 10.27 18.48
C TYR A 169 60.43 10.69 18.36
N ARG A 170 60.12 11.93 18.69
CA ARG A 170 58.78 12.46 18.67
C ARG A 170 58.19 12.47 17.27
N SER A 171 58.99 12.86 16.27
CA SER A 171 58.53 12.83 14.86
C SER A 171 58.30 11.43 14.35
N LEU A 172 59.14 10.47 14.72
CA LEU A 172 59.01 9.05 14.38
C LEU A 172 57.81 8.41 15.09
N GLU A 173 57.54 8.80 16.34
CA GLU A 173 56.34 8.37 17.08
C GLU A 173 55.04 8.96 16.50
N GLU A 174 55.05 10.20 16.08
CA GLU A 174 53.90 10.84 15.43
C GLU A 174 53.63 10.13 14.10
N GLU A 175 54.68 9.78 13.32
CA GLU A 175 54.55 9.02 12.09
C GLU A 175 53.98 7.60 12.36
N ALA A 176 54.58 6.85 13.32
CA ALA A 176 54.08 5.52 13.69
C ALA A 176 52.64 5.55 14.20
N SER A 177 52.29 6.60 14.95
CA SER A 177 50.97 6.85 15.45
C SER A 177 49.95 7.11 14.36
N GLN A 178 50.34 7.91 13.36
CA GLN A 178 49.50 8.19 12.22
C GLN A 178 49.28 6.93 11.37
N LEU A 179 50.35 6.21 11.05
CA LEU A 179 50.28 4.95 10.31
C LEU A 179 49.37 3.92 11.00
N THR A 180 49.43 3.84 12.34
CA THR A 180 48.57 2.94 13.12
C THR A 180 47.11 3.36 13.06
N ARG A 181 46.81 4.66 13.13
CA ARG A 181 45.43 5.17 12.94
C ARG A 181 44.91 4.85 11.54
N ASP A 182 45.72 5.07 10.52
CA ASP A 182 45.34 4.83 9.13
C ASP A 182 45.10 3.34 8.88
N LEU A 183 45.95 2.47 9.39
CA LEU A 183 45.76 1.00 9.32
C LEU A 183 44.47 0.55 10.01
N ASN A 184 44.18 1.08 11.20
CA ASN A 184 42.95 0.76 11.91
C ASN A 184 41.73 1.29 11.17
N ALA A 185 41.81 2.50 10.60
CA ALA A 185 40.71 3.06 9.80
C ALA A 185 40.41 2.19 8.56
N LEU A 186 41.46 1.79 7.85
CA LEU A 186 41.31 0.88 6.68
C LEU A 186 40.75 -0.50 7.09
N ALA A 187 41.24 -1.06 8.22
CA ALA A 187 40.74 -2.33 8.73
C ALA A 187 39.26 -2.25 9.12
N ASN A 188 38.85 -1.19 9.82
CA ASN A 188 37.44 -0.96 10.20
C ASN A 188 36.56 -0.79 8.97
N GLN A 189 37.01 -0.05 7.95
CA GLN A 189 36.28 0.09 6.71
C GLN A 189 36.15 -1.24 5.95
N ASN A 190 37.19 -2.09 6.00
CA ASN A 190 37.12 -3.43 5.42
C ASN A 190 36.12 -4.33 6.15
N ILE A 191 36.04 -4.23 7.48
CA ILE A 191 35.03 -4.97 8.26
C ILE A 191 33.61 -4.56 7.85
N LEU A 192 33.37 -3.28 7.66
CA LEU A 192 32.06 -2.78 7.20
C LEU A 192 31.73 -3.25 5.78
N ASP A 193 32.68 -3.12 4.85
CA ASP A 193 32.48 -3.61 3.48
C ASP A 193 32.35 -5.14 3.42
N LEU A 194 33.06 -5.91 4.24
CA LEU A 194 32.92 -7.37 4.35
C LEU A 194 31.56 -7.77 4.94
N ALA A 195 31.03 -7.00 5.88
CA ALA A 195 29.67 -7.21 6.37
C ALA A 195 28.65 -6.91 5.26
N ALA A 196 28.80 -5.77 4.57
CA ALA A 196 27.96 -5.40 3.45
C ALA A 196 28.01 -6.44 2.32
N ILE A 197 29.19 -6.96 1.99
CA ILE A 197 29.35 -8.04 1.00
C ILE A 197 28.55 -9.28 1.40
N ARG A 198 28.66 -9.72 2.66
CA ARG A 198 27.91 -10.88 3.16
C ARG A 198 26.41 -10.67 3.08
N ASP A 199 25.95 -9.47 3.46
CA ASP A 199 24.53 -9.15 3.41
C ASP A 199 24.01 -9.07 1.97
N ILE A 200 24.82 -8.49 1.05
CA ILE A 200 24.50 -8.44 -0.38
C ILE A 200 24.49 -9.85 -0.99
N GLU A 201 25.49 -10.69 -0.67
CA GLU A 201 25.56 -12.08 -1.16
C GLU A 201 24.38 -12.91 -0.63
N ALA A 202 24.01 -12.74 0.64
CA ALA A 202 22.84 -13.37 1.23
C ALA A 202 21.55 -12.89 0.56
N ALA A 203 21.43 -11.59 0.30
CA ALA A 203 20.29 -11.02 -0.42
C ALA A 203 20.19 -11.55 -1.85
N LEU A 204 21.31 -11.60 -2.58
CA LEU A 204 21.36 -12.17 -3.93
C LEU A 204 21.03 -13.67 -3.97
N ALA A 205 21.37 -14.43 -2.93
CA ALA A 205 21.09 -15.86 -2.83
C ALA A 205 19.62 -16.16 -2.48
N THR A 206 18.96 -15.27 -1.73
CA THR A 206 17.58 -15.45 -1.27
C THR A 206 16.55 -14.78 -2.17
N GLU A 207 16.99 -13.85 -3.03
CA GLU A 207 16.12 -13.06 -3.88
C GLU A 207 15.71 -13.84 -5.13
N VAL A 208 14.77 -14.74 -4.94
CA VAL A 208 14.13 -15.50 -6.03
C VAL A 208 12.75 -14.86 -6.26
N ALA A 209 12.44 -14.57 -7.53
CA ALA A 209 11.06 -14.20 -7.88
C ALA A 209 10.13 -15.32 -7.40
N PRO A 210 8.99 -14.98 -6.75
CA PRO A 210 8.06 -15.98 -6.22
C PRO A 210 7.72 -17.00 -7.31
N ALA A 211 7.88 -18.28 -7.00
CA ALA A 211 7.56 -19.34 -7.93
C ALA A 211 6.04 -19.33 -8.23
N LEU A 212 5.67 -19.65 -9.46
CA LEU A 212 4.27 -19.75 -9.91
C LEU A 212 3.39 -20.55 -8.93
N GLY A 213 3.95 -21.59 -8.29
CA GLY A 213 3.25 -22.45 -7.35
C GLY A 213 2.85 -21.79 -6.04
N ASP A 214 3.62 -20.86 -5.54
CA ASP A 214 3.37 -20.25 -4.22
C ASP A 214 2.23 -19.23 -4.29
N LEU A 215 2.17 -18.45 -5.36
CA LEU A 215 1.06 -17.52 -5.59
C LEU A 215 -0.24 -18.25 -5.95
N GLU A 216 -0.16 -19.30 -6.77
CA GLU A 216 -1.31 -20.14 -7.10
C GLU A 216 -1.87 -20.87 -5.86
N GLN A 217 -1.00 -21.33 -4.95
CA GLN A 217 -1.42 -21.89 -3.66
C GLN A 217 -2.08 -20.86 -2.74
N VAL A 218 -1.57 -19.65 -2.67
CA VAL A 218 -2.17 -18.56 -1.87
C VAL A 218 -3.55 -18.19 -2.41
N TYR A 219 -3.71 -18.09 -3.74
CA TYR A 219 -5.02 -17.82 -4.34
C TYR A 219 -5.99 -18.99 -4.20
N ARG A 220 -5.54 -20.25 -4.33
CA ARG A 220 -6.37 -21.44 -4.06
C ARG A 220 -6.76 -21.55 -2.58
N ALA A 221 -5.85 -21.27 -1.66
CA ALA A 221 -6.13 -21.27 -0.23
C ALA A 221 -7.12 -20.15 0.17
N ALA A 222 -7.19 -19.07 -0.60
CA ALA A 222 -8.15 -17.98 -0.45
C ALA A 222 -9.51 -18.27 -1.11
N GLY A 223 -9.72 -19.47 -1.70
CA GLY A 223 -10.99 -19.87 -2.31
C GLY A 223 -11.35 -19.13 -3.59
N VAL A 224 -10.38 -18.53 -4.27
CA VAL A 224 -10.59 -17.76 -5.50
C VAL A 224 -10.36 -18.66 -6.71
N GLU A 225 -11.42 -19.21 -7.27
CA GLU A 225 -11.43 -19.76 -8.63
C GLU A 225 -11.55 -18.61 -9.62
N LEU A 226 -10.44 -18.30 -10.28
CA LEU A 226 -10.34 -17.16 -11.18
C LEU A 226 -10.49 -17.63 -12.64
N PRO A 227 -11.25 -16.92 -13.49
CA PRO A 227 -11.33 -17.24 -14.92
C PRO A 227 -9.94 -17.12 -15.58
N LEU A 228 -9.44 -18.22 -16.09
CA LEU A 228 -8.06 -18.46 -16.54
C LEU A 228 -7.45 -17.42 -17.50
N GLY A 229 -8.27 -16.67 -18.25
CA GLY A 229 -7.77 -15.73 -19.26
C GLY A 229 -7.41 -14.33 -18.76
N LEU A 230 -8.23 -13.73 -17.91
CA LEU A 230 -8.02 -12.35 -17.38
C LEU A 230 -6.97 -12.32 -16.26
N VAL A 231 -6.89 -13.41 -15.54
CA VAL A 231 -5.94 -13.60 -14.44
C VAL A 231 -4.54 -13.80 -14.96
N LYS A 232 -4.38 -14.58 -16.01
CA LYS A 232 -3.07 -14.85 -16.60
C LYS A 232 -2.40 -13.55 -17.08
N GLN A 233 -3.13 -12.64 -17.70
CA GLN A 233 -2.56 -11.38 -18.20
C GLN A 233 -2.24 -10.38 -17.08
N ARG A 234 -3.07 -10.29 -16.03
CA ARG A 234 -2.75 -9.49 -14.83
C ARG A 234 -1.61 -10.11 -14.04
N TYR A 235 -1.60 -11.42 -13.94
CA TYR A 235 -0.54 -12.19 -13.33
C TYR A 235 0.77 -11.99 -14.08
N ASP A 236 0.77 -12.10 -15.40
CA ASP A 236 1.96 -11.91 -16.23
C ASP A 236 2.50 -10.47 -16.13
N ASN A 237 1.63 -9.46 -16.00
CA ASN A 237 2.04 -8.08 -15.78
C ASN A 237 2.62 -7.85 -14.37
N VAL A 238 1.99 -8.40 -13.34
CA VAL A 238 2.49 -8.35 -11.95
C VAL A 238 3.80 -9.13 -11.85
N ARG A 239 3.88 -10.29 -12.48
CA ARG A 239 5.11 -11.08 -12.55
C ARG A 239 6.22 -10.34 -13.29
N ALA A 240 5.94 -9.78 -14.48
CA ALA A 240 6.91 -9.00 -15.25
C ALA A 240 7.39 -7.77 -14.46
N PHE A 241 6.51 -7.11 -13.71
CA PHE A 241 6.88 -6.03 -12.80
C PHE A 241 7.80 -6.55 -11.69
N HIS A 242 7.42 -7.60 -10.98
CA HIS A 242 8.25 -8.20 -9.93
C HIS A 242 9.59 -8.71 -10.45
N GLU A 243 9.60 -9.38 -11.60
CA GLU A 243 10.85 -9.82 -12.27
C GLU A 243 11.73 -8.62 -12.67
N SER A 244 11.12 -7.52 -13.11
CA SER A 244 11.84 -6.27 -13.40
C SER A 244 12.44 -5.64 -12.13
N VAL A 245 11.66 -5.59 -11.06
CA VAL A 245 12.12 -5.08 -9.75
C VAL A 245 13.25 -5.95 -9.23
N VAL A 246 13.10 -7.28 -9.26
CA VAL A 246 14.14 -8.23 -8.82
C VAL A 246 15.39 -8.08 -9.68
N ARG A 247 15.28 -8.03 -11.01
CA ARG A 247 16.43 -7.82 -11.91
C ARG A 247 17.14 -6.49 -11.65
N ASN A 248 16.41 -5.41 -11.52
CA ASN A 248 16.98 -4.09 -11.23
C ASN A 248 17.72 -4.09 -9.89
N ARG A 249 17.12 -4.71 -8.88
CA ARG A 249 17.73 -4.84 -7.56
C ARG A 249 18.95 -5.75 -7.59
N GLN A 250 18.88 -6.89 -8.26
CA GLN A 250 20.05 -7.77 -8.45
C GLN A 250 21.18 -7.05 -9.17
N SER A 251 20.89 -6.30 -10.24
CA SER A 251 21.87 -5.49 -10.96
C SER A 251 22.52 -4.43 -10.06
N TYR A 252 21.71 -3.73 -9.27
CA TYR A 252 22.20 -2.76 -8.29
C TYR A 252 23.09 -3.43 -7.24
N LEU A 253 22.62 -4.52 -6.63
CA LEU A 253 23.37 -5.28 -5.62
C LEU A 253 24.68 -5.85 -6.19
N GLN A 254 24.66 -6.32 -7.44
CA GLN A 254 25.88 -6.81 -8.12
C GLN A 254 26.90 -5.69 -8.36
N THR A 255 26.42 -4.49 -8.71
CA THR A 255 27.26 -3.30 -8.87
C THR A 255 27.89 -2.90 -7.53
N GLU A 256 27.08 -2.85 -6.47
CA GLU A 256 27.55 -2.55 -5.11
C GLU A 256 28.53 -3.61 -4.59
N LEU A 257 28.28 -4.90 -4.85
CA LEU A 257 29.18 -5.98 -4.51
C LEU A 257 30.56 -5.81 -5.17
N THR A 258 30.57 -5.49 -6.46
CA THR A 258 31.80 -5.26 -7.23
C THR A 258 32.55 -4.04 -6.70
N ALA A 259 31.83 -2.94 -6.42
CA ALA A 259 32.40 -1.73 -5.85
C ALA A 259 32.97 -1.96 -4.43
N ALA A 260 32.27 -2.72 -3.59
CA ALA A 260 32.73 -3.04 -2.24
C ALA A 260 34.02 -3.90 -2.28
N ARG A 261 34.07 -4.90 -3.16
CA ARG A 261 35.29 -5.74 -3.36
C ARG A 261 36.47 -4.91 -3.86
N ALA A 262 36.23 -4.02 -4.83
CA ALA A 262 37.29 -3.13 -5.35
C ALA A 262 37.81 -2.17 -4.26
N ARG A 263 36.94 -1.65 -3.40
CA ARG A 263 37.34 -0.82 -2.24
C ARG A 263 38.22 -1.59 -1.26
N ILE A 264 37.85 -2.84 -0.96
CA ILE A 264 38.68 -3.71 -0.09
C ILE A 264 40.05 -3.96 -0.71
N GLU A 265 40.11 -4.31 -1.98
CA GLU A 265 41.36 -4.58 -2.68
C GLU A 265 42.32 -3.36 -2.67
N ALA A 266 41.78 -2.18 -2.99
CA ALA A 266 42.53 -0.93 -2.92
C ALA A 266 43.11 -0.66 -1.52
N ARG A 267 42.24 -0.85 -0.47
CA ARG A 267 42.67 -0.66 0.92
C ARG A 267 43.70 -1.72 1.38
N GLU A 268 43.61 -2.94 0.92
CA GLU A 268 44.63 -3.95 1.26
C GLU A 268 46.01 -3.57 0.70
N HIS A 269 46.09 -2.99 -0.48
CA HIS A 269 47.32 -2.42 -1.01
C HIS A 269 47.87 -1.29 -0.12
N ASP A 270 47.03 -0.38 0.30
CA ASP A 270 47.43 0.71 1.20
C ASP A 270 47.88 0.17 2.57
N LYS A 271 47.16 -0.83 3.10
CA LYS A 271 47.52 -1.49 4.38
C LYS A 271 48.93 -2.08 4.32
N VAL A 272 49.26 -2.80 3.25
CA VAL A 272 50.62 -3.38 3.10
C VAL A 272 51.67 -2.27 3.08
N ARG A 273 51.44 -1.20 2.35
CA ARG A 273 52.36 -0.06 2.30
C ARG A 273 52.54 0.60 3.68
N PHE A 274 51.45 0.88 4.39
CA PHE A 274 51.49 1.50 5.70
C PHE A 274 52.11 0.60 6.77
N ASP A 275 51.84 -0.72 6.72
CA ASP A 275 52.39 -1.67 7.66
C ASP A 275 53.88 -1.83 7.48
N THR A 276 54.39 -1.89 6.23
CA THR A 276 55.80 -1.90 5.91
C THR A 276 56.50 -0.66 6.47
N ARG A 277 55.94 0.52 6.19
CA ARG A 277 56.53 1.78 6.69
C ARG A 277 56.50 1.85 8.20
N ARG A 278 55.37 1.43 8.83
CA ARG A 278 55.25 1.36 10.30
C ARG A 278 56.34 0.41 10.89
N ALA A 279 56.56 -0.76 10.27
CA ALA A 279 57.58 -1.70 10.74
C ALA A 279 58.98 -1.09 10.69
N GLU A 280 59.33 -0.33 9.64
CA GLU A 280 60.61 0.40 9.52
C GLU A 280 60.77 1.42 10.67
N VAL A 281 59.76 2.28 10.89
CA VAL A 281 59.79 3.31 11.93
C VAL A 281 59.87 2.65 13.30
N MET A 282 59.13 1.56 13.53
CA MET A 282 59.14 0.83 14.81
C MET A 282 60.45 0.15 15.10
N ALA A 283 61.17 -0.38 14.05
CA ALA A 283 62.47 -0.94 14.24
C ALA A 283 63.50 0.06 14.75
N ILE A 284 63.37 1.34 14.38
CA ILE A 284 64.21 2.45 14.87
C ILE A 284 63.84 2.77 16.32
N LEU A 285 62.53 2.74 16.68
CA LEU A 285 62.04 3.08 18.02
C LEU A 285 62.27 1.97 19.07
N GLN A 286 62.44 0.72 18.69
CA GLN A 286 62.61 -0.43 19.62
C GLN A 286 63.85 -0.43 20.51
N SER A 287 64.77 0.50 20.32
CA SER A 287 66.01 0.54 21.13
C SER A 287 65.83 1.18 22.52
N HIS A 288 64.62 1.62 22.93
CA HIS A 288 64.40 2.37 24.20
C HIS A 288 63.14 1.91 24.91
N GLY A 289 63.18 1.56 26.18
CA GLY A 289 62.12 0.94 27.00
C GLY A 289 60.86 1.77 27.28
N ALA A 290 60.77 3.00 26.79
CA ALA A 290 59.54 3.82 26.85
C ALA A 290 58.50 3.47 25.76
N LEU A 291 58.93 2.70 24.73
CA LEU A 291 58.13 2.38 23.57
C LEU A 291 56.95 1.45 23.87
N ASP A 292 57.12 0.47 24.74
CA ASP A 292 56.08 -0.50 25.09
C ASP A 292 54.86 0.17 25.74
N GLN A 293 55.12 1.15 26.62
CA GLN A 293 54.05 1.87 27.30
C GLN A 293 53.30 2.82 26.36
N PHE A 294 54.05 3.47 25.48
CA PHE A 294 53.47 4.31 24.43
C PHE A 294 52.59 3.50 23.45
N GLN A 295 53.07 2.34 22.99
CA GLN A 295 52.32 1.46 22.12
C GLN A 295 51.03 0.97 22.75
N ARG A 296 51.01 0.64 24.04
CA ARG A 296 49.78 0.23 24.75
C ARG A 296 48.79 1.36 24.80
N LEU A 297 49.21 2.56 25.20
CA LEU A 297 48.32 3.74 25.22
C LEU A 297 47.78 4.09 23.85
N GLN A 298 48.58 3.95 22.79
CA GLN A 298 48.19 4.17 21.43
C GLN A 298 47.18 3.13 20.95
N ALA A 299 47.41 1.86 21.25
CA ALA A 299 46.46 0.79 20.92
C ALA A 299 45.11 1.01 21.66
N GLU A 300 45.16 1.35 22.93
CA GLU A 300 43.95 1.69 23.71
C GLU A 300 43.20 2.89 23.12
N ALA A 301 43.89 3.97 22.78
CA ALA A 301 43.28 5.14 22.16
C ALA A 301 42.65 4.82 20.81
N SER A 302 43.29 3.95 19.99
CA SER A 302 42.76 3.51 18.70
C SER A 302 41.49 2.66 18.85
N ILE A 303 41.49 1.71 19.79
CA ILE A 303 40.29 0.90 20.12
C ILE A 303 39.17 1.82 20.59
N GLN A 304 39.49 2.75 21.49
CA GLN A 304 38.48 3.68 22.02
C GLN A 304 37.95 4.63 20.97
N ALA A 305 38.78 5.05 19.98
CA ALA A 305 38.33 5.84 18.83
C ALA A 305 37.34 5.06 17.94
N ALA A 306 37.61 3.77 17.72
CA ALA A 306 36.67 2.91 16.98
C ALA A 306 35.33 2.75 17.73
N VAL A 307 35.36 2.60 19.05
CA VAL A 307 34.16 2.55 19.88
C VAL A 307 33.36 3.86 19.77
N VAL A 308 34.02 5.01 19.85
CA VAL A 308 33.39 6.33 19.70
C VAL A 308 32.74 6.46 18.30
N ALA A 309 33.45 6.09 17.24
CA ALA A 309 32.92 6.14 15.88
C ALA A 309 31.67 5.26 15.72
N SER A 310 31.71 4.03 16.24
CA SER A 310 30.57 3.11 16.21
C SER A 310 29.36 3.65 17.01
N LEU A 311 29.60 4.16 18.21
CA LEU A 311 28.54 4.73 19.04
C LEU A 311 27.92 5.97 18.40
N ARG A 312 28.71 6.81 17.73
CA ARG A 312 28.25 8.00 17.02
C ARG A 312 27.31 7.63 15.88
N GLN A 313 27.73 6.69 15.02
CA GLN A 313 26.86 6.20 13.93
C GLN A 313 25.54 5.63 14.44
N ARG A 314 25.60 4.83 15.52
CA ARG A 314 24.40 4.24 16.14
C ARG A 314 23.50 5.31 16.73
N PHE A 315 24.06 6.32 17.36
CA PHE A 315 23.31 7.44 17.94
C PHE A 315 22.59 8.25 16.83
N GLU A 316 23.30 8.63 15.77
CA GLU A 316 22.74 9.37 14.64
C GLU A 316 21.61 8.58 13.94
N ALA A 317 21.77 7.28 13.78
CA ALA A 317 20.75 6.42 13.22
C ALA A 317 19.51 6.33 14.12
N ALA A 318 19.70 6.19 15.43
CA ALA A 318 18.60 6.15 16.41
C ALA A 318 17.84 7.48 16.47
N GLU A 319 18.56 8.60 16.50
CA GLU A 319 17.97 9.95 16.51
C GLU A 319 17.12 10.20 15.24
N LYS A 320 17.64 9.81 14.08
CA LYS A 320 16.90 9.91 12.81
C LYS A 320 15.63 9.06 12.80
N LEU A 321 15.69 7.83 13.31
CA LEU A 321 14.53 6.94 13.41
C LEU A 321 13.47 7.45 14.37
N GLU A 322 13.88 7.97 15.52
CA GLU A 322 12.97 8.56 16.50
C GLU A 322 12.37 9.87 15.98
N GLY A 323 13.17 10.72 15.33
CA GLY A 323 12.70 11.95 14.69
C GLY A 323 11.66 11.69 13.60
N THR A 324 11.91 10.74 12.71
CA THR A 324 10.94 10.39 11.65
C THR A 324 9.61 9.89 12.22
N ARG A 325 9.63 9.15 13.32
CA ARG A 325 8.40 8.72 14.00
C ARG A 325 7.59 9.89 14.53
N ASN A 326 8.25 10.84 15.20
CA ASN A 326 7.59 12.02 15.73
C ASN A 326 6.99 12.89 14.63
N GLU A 327 7.67 13.01 13.48
CA GLU A 327 7.15 13.70 12.29
C GLU A 327 5.87 13.03 11.77
N LEU A 328 5.85 11.70 11.68
CA LEU A 328 4.67 10.93 11.25
C LEU A 328 3.49 11.09 12.23
N ASP A 329 3.75 11.12 13.54
CA ASP A 329 2.72 11.36 14.54
C ASP A 329 2.13 12.78 14.42
N ILE A 330 2.96 13.78 14.12
CA ILE A 330 2.51 15.16 13.83
C ILE A 330 1.67 15.20 12.55
N GLU A 331 2.14 14.59 11.47
CA GLU A 331 1.38 14.50 10.20
C GLU A 331 0.00 13.87 10.42
N ARG A 332 -0.09 12.77 11.18
CA ARG A 332 -1.38 12.14 11.52
C ARG A 332 -2.32 13.09 12.24
N ASN A 333 -1.81 13.81 13.23
CA ASN A 333 -2.61 14.77 13.98
C ASN A 333 -3.13 15.92 13.09
N LEU A 334 -2.28 16.40 12.18
CA LEU A 334 -2.68 17.41 11.19
C LEU A 334 -3.74 16.89 10.23
N LEU A 335 -3.61 15.64 9.75
CA LEU A 335 -4.59 15.00 8.91
C LEU A 335 -5.93 14.78 9.64
N ALA A 336 -5.91 14.40 10.93
CA ALA A 336 -7.11 14.29 11.73
C ALA A 336 -7.82 15.65 11.87
N LEU A 337 -7.09 16.73 12.08
CA LEU A 337 -7.65 18.08 12.10
C LEU A 337 -8.22 18.51 10.74
N ARG A 338 -7.55 18.19 9.62
CA ARG A 338 -8.07 18.42 8.27
C ARG A 338 -9.36 17.65 8.04
N LEU A 339 -9.41 16.38 8.42
CA LEU A 339 -10.60 15.55 8.29
C LEU A 339 -11.78 16.11 9.07
N ARG A 340 -11.55 16.52 10.33
CA ARG A 340 -12.59 17.16 11.16
C ARG A 340 -13.11 18.44 10.52
N ARG A 341 -12.24 19.25 9.93
CA ARG A 341 -12.63 20.48 9.23
C ARG A 341 -13.45 20.14 7.98
N ASP A 342 -12.99 19.19 7.16
CA ASP A 342 -13.71 18.73 5.98
C ASP A 342 -15.11 18.23 6.34
N PHE A 343 -15.26 17.42 7.39
CA PHE A 343 -16.56 16.96 7.88
C PHE A 343 -17.47 18.10 8.32
N ALA A 344 -16.93 19.14 8.93
CA ALA A 344 -17.70 20.33 9.29
C ALA A 344 -18.11 21.15 8.05
N GLU A 345 -17.20 21.36 7.11
CA GLU A 345 -17.44 22.07 5.85
C GLU A 345 -18.43 21.33 4.95
N GLN A 346 -18.33 19.99 4.90
CA GLN A 346 -19.19 19.11 4.10
C GLN A 346 -20.37 18.52 4.91
N SER A 347 -20.74 19.14 6.03
CA SER A 347 -21.76 18.61 6.93
C SER A 347 -23.12 18.39 6.25
N ALA A 348 -23.50 19.22 5.28
CA ALA A 348 -24.71 19.04 4.49
C ALA A 348 -24.68 17.74 3.67
N ARG A 349 -23.54 17.43 3.00
CA ARG A 349 -23.38 16.20 2.23
C ARG A 349 -23.39 14.95 3.11
N LEU A 350 -22.76 15.03 4.27
CA LEU A 350 -22.81 13.95 5.26
C LEU A 350 -24.24 13.74 5.77
N ALA A 351 -24.98 14.82 6.04
CA ALA A 351 -26.38 14.74 6.45
C ALA A 351 -27.25 14.11 5.35
N ASP A 352 -27.01 14.44 4.08
CA ASP A 352 -27.72 13.83 2.95
C ASP A 352 -27.42 12.33 2.85
N ALA A 353 -26.16 11.91 3.03
CA ALA A 353 -25.79 10.50 3.06
C ALA A 353 -26.46 9.73 4.20
N ILE A 354 -26.43 10.29 5.41
CA ILE A 354 -27.06 9.70 6.58
C ILE A 354 -28.57 9.55 6.37
N ARG A 355 -29.24 10.59 5.89
CA ARG A 355 -30.69 10.56 5.61
C ARG A 355 -31.05 9.55 4.52
N ALA A 356 -30.32 9.53 3.40
CA ALA A 356 -30.57 8.58 2.33
C ALA A 356 -30.41 7.12 2.78
N PHE A 357 -29.44 6.83 3.63
CA PHE A 357 -29.28 5.50 4.23
C PHE A 357 -30.43 5.17 5.20
N GLU A 358 -30.78 6.09 6.10
CA GLU A 358 -31.84 5.93 7.09
C GLU A 358 -33.21 5.75 6.41
N GLU A 359 -33.55 6.58 5.46
CA GLU A 359 -34.80 6.52 4.69
C GLU A 359 -34.91 5.18 3.93
N THR A 360 -33.83 4.76 3.26
CA THR A 360 -33.83 3.49 2.54
C THR A 360 -33.99 2.31 3.50
N SER A 361 -33.30 2.30 4.62
CA SER A 361 -33.39 1.22 5.59
C SER A 361 -34.73 1.21 6.34
N GLY A 362 -35.32 2.38 6.63
CA GLY A 362 -36.63 2.51 7.24
C GLY A 362 -37.77 2.00 6.36
N GLN A 363 -37.61 1.96 5.04
CA GLN A 363 -38.56 1.34 4.11
C GLN A 363 -38.49 -0.19 4.11
N LEU A 364 -37.35 -0.76 4.53
CA LEU A 364 -37.16 -2.22 4.60
C LEU A 364 -37.52 -2.80 5.97
N TYR A 365 -37.25 -2.04 7.03
CA TYR A 365 -37.36 -2.49 8.41
C TYR A 365 -38.14 -1.49 9.27
N GLU A 366 -38.82 -1.95 10.33
CA GLU A 366 -39.49 -1.09 11.30
C GLU A 366 -38.54 -0.16 12.07
N SER A 367 -37.32 -0.65 12.30
CA SER A 367 -36.20 0.12 12.89
C SER A 367 -35.20 0.46 11.82
N ALA A 368 -35.13 1.72 11.45
CA ALA A 368 -34.15 2.18 10.47
C ALA A 368 -32.71 1.94 10.95
N GLY A 369 -31.83 1.68 10.02
CA GLY A 369 -30.39 1.70 10.25
C GLY A 369 -29.86 3.13 10.25
N SER A 370 -28.59 3.28 10.59
CA SER A 370 -27.91 4.58 10.56
C SER A 370 -26.54 4.47 9.90
N MET A 371 -26.01 5.59 9.43
CA MET A 371 -24.64 5.71 8.95
C MET A 371 -23.86 6.61 9.91
N LEU A 372 -22.71 6.13 10.36
CA LEU A 372 -21.78 6.91 11.18
C LEU A 372 -20.48 7.11 10.41
N VAL A 373 -20.00 8.33 10.37
CA VAL A 373 -18.70 8.67 9.82
C VAL A 373 -17.87 9.28 10.93
N GLU A 374 -16.80 8.60 11.30
CA GLU A 374 -15.95 8.97 12.43
C GLU A 374 -14.54 9.32 11.97
N GLU A 375 -13.96 10.33 12.59
CA GLU A 375 -12.55 10.61 12.48
C GLU A 375 -11.77 9.68 13.42
N THR A 376 -10.77 9.00 12.90
CA THR A 376 -9.88 8.16 13.71
C THR A 376 -8.42 8.48 13.42
N GLN A 377 -7.51 7.98 14.25
CA GLN A 377 -6.08 8.09 14.01
C GLN A 377 -5.60 7.37 12.72
N ASN A 378 -6.48 6.56 12.11
CA ASN A 378 -6.22 5.83 10.87
C ASN A 378 -6.99 6.37 9.67
N GLY A 379 -7.54 7.59 9.79
CA GLY A 379 -8.37 8.23 8.77
C GLY A 379 -9.87 8.06 9.02
N PRO A 380 -10.71 8.36 8.02
CA PRO A 380 -12.16 8.25 8.14
C PRO A 380 -12.59 6.80 8.35
N GLN A 381 -13.50 6.58 9.30
CA GLN A 381 -14.13 5.27 9.52
C GLN A 381 -15.62 5.38 9.23
N PHE A 382 -16.13 4.46 8.41
CA PHE A 382 -17.53 4.35 8.05
C PHE A 382 -18.14 3.15 8.78
N LYS A 383 -19.27 3.37 9.46
CA LYS A 383 -20.01 2.33 10.16
C LYS A 383 -21.48 2.44 9.79
N PHE A 384 -22.15 1.31 9.70
CA PHE A 384 -23.55 1.21 9.28
C PHE A 384 -24.35 0.39 10.30
N PRO A 385 -24.59 0.89 11.52
CA PRO A 385 -25.31 0.13 12.52
C PRO A 385 -26.76 -0.09 12.09
N MET A 386 -27.18 -1.36 12.14
CA MET A 386 -28.58 -1.79 11.98
C MET A 386 -28.93 -2.79 13.06
N HIS A 387 -30.15 -2.76 13.57
CA HIS A 387 -30.62 -3.70 14.56
C HIS A 387 -30.61 -5.13 13.97
N GLY A 388 -30.06 -6.09 14.71
CA GLY A 388 -29.97 -7.47 14.24
C GLY A 388 -28.88 -7.76 13.21
N SER A 389 -27.90 -6.86 12.99
CA SER A 389 -26.82 -6.98 11.98
C SER A 389 -25.92 -8.23 12.10
N ARG A 390 -26.16 -9.12 13.09
CA ARG A 390 -25.54 -10.45 13.16
C ARG A 390 -26.12 -11.43 12.14
N SER A 391 -27.37 -11.23 11.69
CA SER A 391 -28.01 -12.03 10.64
C SER A 391 -27.41 -11.74 9.27
N LYS A 392 -27.19 -12.77 8.44
CA LYS A 392 -26.72 -12.63 7.06
C LYS A 392 -27.65 -11.77 6.23
N GLY A 393 -28.97 -11.99 6.32
CA GLY A 393 -29.97 -11.23 5.56
C GLY A 393 -29.96 -9.76 5.90
N ILE A 394 -29.82 -9.39 7.18
CA ILE A 394 -29.74 -7.98 7.58
C ILE A 394 -28.45 -7.33 7.10
N LYS A 395 -27.31 -8.05 7.12
CA LYS A 395 -26.06 -7.54 6.53
C LYS A 395 -26.19 -7.28 5.03
N ASN A 396 -26.83 -8.16 4.32
CA ASN A 396 -27.08 -8.01 2.90
C ASN A 396 -27.96 -6.78 2.61
N MET A 397 -29.01 -6.57 3.40
CA MET A 397 -29.84 -5.36 3.27
C MET A 397 -29.14 -4.09 3.71
N GLN A 398 -28.19 -4.17 4.63
CA GLN A 398 -27.30 -3.06 4.98
C GLN A 398 -26.43 -2.64 3.76
N ILE A 399 -25.93 -3.63 2.99
CA ILE A 399 -25.22 -3.37 1.74
C ILE A 399 -26.15 -2.76 0.70
N PHE A 400 -27.37 -3.28 0.56
CA PHE A 400 -28.39 -2.73 -0.33
C PHE A 400 -28.63 -1.23 -0.02
N CYS A 401 -28.91 -0.90 1.23
CA CYS A 401 -29.16 0.49 1.66
C CYS A 401 -27.94 1.40 1.37
N PHE A 402 -26.74 0.89 1.59
CA PHE A 402 -25.52 1.61 1.32
C PHE A 402 -25.33 1.87 -0.18
N ASP A 403 -25.53 0.86 -1.04
CA ASP A 403 -25.38 1.01 -2.48
C ASP A 403 -26.42 1.95 -3.07
N MET A 404 -27.66 1.88 -2.58
CA MET A 404 -28.73 2.80 -2.97
C MET A 404 -28.42 4.24 -2.54
N MET A 405 -27.92 4.44 -1.32
CA MET A 405 -27.46 5.75 -0.85
C MET A 405 -26.36 6.31 -1.75
N LEU A 406 -25.33 5.52 -2.04
CA LEU A 406 -24.24 5.96 -2.94
C LEU A 406 -24.76 6.32 -4.32
N MET A 407 -25.65 5.49 -4.88
CA MET A 407 -26.25 5.76 -6.19
C MET A 407 -26.99 7.09 -6.21
N GLN A 408 -27.80 7.36 -5.20
CA GLN A 408 -28.54 8.62 -5.06
C GLN A 408 -27.60 9.84 -5.00
N LEU A 409 -26.61 9.79 -4.11
CA LEU A 409 -25.68 10.91 -3.92
C LEU A 409 -24.80 11.16 -5.14
N CYS A 410 -24.31 10.10 -5.76
CA CYS A 410 -23.49 10.23 -6.96
C CYS A 410 -24.30 10.74 -8.15
N HIS A 411 -25.56 10.27 -8.30
CA HIS A 411 -26.47 10.77 -9.33
C HIS A 411 -26.74 12.27 -9.17
N GLN A 412 -27.04 12.73 -7.94
CA GLN A 412 -27.23 14.17 -7.63
C GLN A 412 -25.99 15.01 -7.96
N ARG A 413 -24.80 14.42 -7.87
CA ARG A 413 -23.53 15.06 -8.22
C ARG A 413 -23.19 14.96 -9.71
N GLY A 414 -24.01 14.28 -10.50
CA GLY A 414 -23.76 14.03 -11.92
C GLY A 414 -22.57 13.10 -12.19
N ILE A 415 -22.21 12.25 -11.24
CA ILE A 415 -21.13 11.25 -11.39
C ILE A 415 -21.68 9.83 -11.26
N GLY A 416 -20.94 8.87 -11.80
CA GLY A 416 -21.31 7.46 -11.79
C GLY A 416 -21.74 6.94 -13.16
N PRO A 417 -21.91 5.61 -13.29
CA PRO A 417 -22.19 4.97 -14.56
C PRO A 417 -23.66 5.15 -15.02
N GLY A 418 -24.54 5.73 -14.19
CA GLY A 418 -25.96 5.84 -14.48
C GLY A 418 -26.73 4.53 -14.29
N PHE A 419 -26.13 3.52 -13.72
CA PHE A 419 -26.77 2.25 -13.37
C PHE A 419 -26.19 1.62 -12.11
N LEU A 420 -27.00 0.77 -11.45
CA LEU A 420 -26.60 -0.07 -10.31
C LEU A 420 -26.98 -1.51 -10.62
N VAL A 421 -26.07 -2.44 -10.36
CA VAL A 421 -26.29 -3.89 -10.59
C VAL A 421 -26.18 -4.64 -9.27
N HIS A 422 -27.24 -5.36 -8.90
CA HIS A 422 -27.23 -6.30 -7.79
C HIS A 422 -27.41 -7.74 -8.28
N ASP A 423 -26.57 -8.61 -7.77
CA ASP A 423 -26.64 -10.05 -7.96
C ASP A 423 -27.58 -10.70 -6.94
N SER A 424 -28.16 -11.85 -7.27
CA SER A 424 -29.02 -12.64 -6.38
C SER A 424 -28.40 -12.89 -4.99
N HIS A 425 -27.08 -12.98 -4.93
CA HIS A 425 -26.35 -13.18 -3.68
C HIS A 425 -26.62 -12.11 -2.61
N LEU A 426 -26.97 -10.89 -3.02
CA LEU A 426 -27.37 -9.82 -2.10
C LEU A 426 -28.65 -10.16 -1.35
N PHE A 427 -29.50 -11.00 -1.91
CA PHE A 427 -30.79 -11.37 -1.33
C PHE A 427 -30.75 -12.74 -0.61
N ASP A 428 -29.60 -13.41 -0.60
CA ASP A 428 -29.43 -14.69 0.09
C ASP A 428 -29.66 -14.57 1.60
N GLY A 429 -30.61 -15.37 2.11
CA GLY A 429 -30.95 -15.40 3.53
C GLY A 429 -31.74 -14.17 4.00
N VAL A 430 -32.23 -13.35 3.09
CA VAL A 430 -33.15 -12.26 3.35
C VAL A 430 -34.58 -12.78 3.36
N ASP A 431 -35.42 -12.29 4.29
CA ASP A 431 -36.85 -12.62 4.34
C ASP A 431 -37.54 -12.12 3.06
N GLY A 432 -38.43 -12.94 2.48
CA GLY A 432 -39.09 -12.62 1.20
C GLY A 432 -39.80 -11.25 1.21
N ARG A 433 -40.39 -10.85 2.33
CA ARG A 433 -41.02 -9.51 2.48
C ARG A 433 -39.98 -8.39 2.36
N GLN A 434 -38.79 -8.57 2.88
CA GLN A 434 -37.72 -7.57 2.70
C GLN A 434 -37.19 -7.57 1.28
N VAL A 435 -37.11 -8.72 0.63
CA VAL A 435 -36.71 -8.82 -0.78
C VAL A 435 -37.64 -8.00 -1.65
N ILE A 436 -38.96 -8.24 -1.58
CA ILE A 436 -39.93 -7.51 -2.41
C ILE A 436 -39.94 -6.01 -2.12
N ARG A 437 -39.81 -5.62 -0.85
CA ARG A 437 -39.64 -4.20 -0.46
C ARG A 437 -38.37 -3.59 -1.05
N ALA A 438 -37.24 -4.30 -0.99
CA ALA A 438 -35.98 -3.82 -1.59
C ALA A 438 -36.11 -3.62 -3.11
N LEU A 439 -36.75 -4.57 -3.82
CA LEU A 439 -37.01 -4.43 -5.25
C LEU A 439 -37.91 -3.24 -5.55
N ARG A 440 -38.97 -3.03 -4.76
CA ARG A 440 -39.88 -1.85 -4.88
C ARG A 440 -39.12 -0.54 -4.64
N VAL A 441 -38.31 -0.48 -3.58
CA VAL A 441 -37.46 0.68 -3.28
C VAL A 441 -36.53 0.99 -4.40
N GLY A 442 -35.82 -0.05 -4.90
CA GLY A 442 -34.90 0.08 -6.03
C GLY A 442 -35.58 0.57 -7.30
N ALA A 443 -36.71 -0.02 -7.67
CA ALA A 443 -37.49 0.37 -8.86
C ALA A 443 -38.01 1.83 -8.75
N ARG A 444 -38.55 2.21 -7.59
CA ARG A 444 -39.03 3.56 -7.36
C ARG A 444 -37.90 4.58 -7.43
N THR A 445 -36.81 4.35 -6.69
CA THR A 445 -35.66 5.26 -6.66
C THR A 445 -35.02 5.41 -8.04
N ALA A 446 -34.90 4.31 -8.78
CA ALA A 446 -34.40 4.35 -10.16
C ALA A 446 -35.30 5.18 -11.08
N SER A 447 -36.62 5.05 -10.96
CA SER A 447 -37.58 5.83 -11.73
C SER A 447 -37.59 7.33 -11.36
N GLU A 448 -37.52 7.64 -10.07
CA GLU A 448 -37.52 9.02 -9.56
C GLU A 448 -36.27 9.79 -9.96
N LEU A 449 -35.11 9.15 -9.91
CA LEU A 449 -33.81 9.74 -10.23
C LEU A 449 -33.35 9.56 -11.67
N GLY A 450 -33.96 8.63 -12.43
CA GLY A 450 -33.64 8.42 -13.85
C GLY A 450 -32.36 7.60 -14.08
N PHE A 451 -32.00 6.69 -13.18
CA PHE A 451 -30.92 5.72 -13.40
C PHE A 451 -31.47 4.32 -13.68
N GLN A 452 -30.61 3.42 -14.15
CA GLN A 452 -30.97 2.02 -14.39
C GLN A 452 -30.66 1.17 -13.14
N TYR A 453 -31.65 0.42 -12.65
CA TYR A 453 -31.44 -0.58 -11.61
C TYR A 453 -31.63 -1.98 -12.20
N LEU A 454 -30.56 -2.78 -12.18
CA LEU A 454 -30.54 -4.14 -12.71
C LEU A 454 -30.37 -5.13 -11.56
N VAL A 455 -31.25 -6.11 -11.52
CA VAL A 455 -31.17 -7.21 -10.55
C VAL A 455 -31.20 -8.53 -11.28
N THR A 456 -30.27 -9.42 -10.97
CA THR A 456 -30.34 -10.84 -11.40
C THR A 456 -30.80 -11.66 -10.22
N MET A 457 -31.85 -12.46 -10.40
CA MET A 457 -32.42 -13.32 -9.36
C MET A 457 -32.84 -14.66 -9.92
N ASN A 458 -32.84 -15.68 -9.08
CA ASN A 458 -33.50 -16.94 -9.39
C ASN A 458 -35.00 -16.72 -9.39
N GLU A 459 -35.69 -17.34 -10.33
CA GLU A 459 -37.12 -17.17 -10.50
C GLU A 459 -37.92 -17.59 -9.26
N ASP A 460 -37.52 -18.69 -8.62
CA ASP A 460 -38.13 -19.20 -7.39
C ASP A 460 -37.99 -18.25 -6.20
N ASP A 461 -36.96 -17.40 -6.18
CA ASP A 461 -36.72 -16.44 -5.10
C ASP A 461 -37.42 -15.11 -5.33
N ALA A 462 -37.58 -14.69 -6.59
CA ALA A 462 -38.15 -13.40 -6.97
C ALA A 462 -39.64 -13.28 -6.63
N PHE A 463 -40.40 -14.36 -6.74
CA PHE A 463 -41.88 -14.36 -6.64
C PHE A 463 -42.41 -15.02 -5.37
N LYS A 464 -41.59 -15.16 -4.31
CA LYS A 464 -42.04 -15.77 -3.04
C LYS A 464 -43.09 -14.95 -2.30
N GLU A 465 -43.04 -13.65 -2.43
CA GLU A 465 -43.92 -12.71 -1.73
C GLU A 465 -44.43 -11.64 -2.68
N THR A 466 -45.59 -11.08 -2.31
CA THR A 466 -46.19 -9.96 -3.04
C THR A 466 -46.37 -8.78 -2.13
N GLU A 467 -46.30 -7.57 -2.68
CA GLU A 467 -46.56 -6.33 -1.94
C GLU A 467 -47.65 -5.50 -2.62
N ALA A 468 -48.57 -4.96 -1.82
CA ALA A 468 -49.67 -4.17 -2.33
C ALA A 468 -49.15 -2.94 -3.11
N GLY A 469 -49.62 -2.77 -4.34
CA GLY A 469 -49.24 -1.64 -5.18
C GLY A 469 -47.89 -1.80 -5.91
N PHE A 470 -47.29 -2.98 -5.88
CA PHE A 470 -46.04 -3.26 -6.64
C PHE A 470 -46.16 -4.58 -7.41
N ASP A 471 -46.27 -4.46 -8.75
CA ASP A 471 -46.26 -5.62 -9.64
C ASP A 471 -44.86 -5.85 -10.18
N LEU A 472 -44.17 -6.84 -9.61
CA LEU A 472 -42.82 -7.22 -10.02
C LEU A 472 -42.75 -7.67 -11.48
N ASN A 473 -43.81 -8.29 -12.01
CA ASN A 473 -43.84 -8.76 -13.40
C ASN A 473 -43.62 -7.65 -14.42
N ALA A 474 -44.08 -6.43 -14.11
CA ALA A 474 -43.87 -5.27 -14.97
C ALA A 474 -42.40 -4.89 -15.17
N TYR A 475 -41.50 -5.37 -14.32
CA TYR A 475 -40.06 -5.10 -14.35
C TYR A 475 -39.22 -6.28 -14.85
N VAL A 476 -39.84 -7.44 -15.03
CA VAL A 476 -39.13 -8.65 -15.49
C VAL A 476 -38.90 -8.58 -17.00
N LEU A 477 -37.65 -8.67 -17.42
CA LEU A 477 -37.28 -8.69 -18.81
C LEU A 477 -37.72 -10.03 -19.47
N PRO A 478 -38.11 -10.01 -20.75
CA PRO A 478 -38.56 -11.22 -21.48
C PRO A 478 -37.42 -12.24 -21.65
N VAL A 479 -36.17 -11.81 -21.59
CA VAL A 479 -35.00 -12.67 -21.71
C VAL A 479 -34.73 -13.34 -20.38
N ARG A 480 -34.78 -14.69 -20.36
CA ARG A 480 -34.42 -15.50 -19.19
C ARG A 480 -33.05 -16.10 -19.41
N LEU A 481 -32.22 -16.02 -18.37
CA LEU A 481 -30.89 -16.63 -18.39
C LEU A 481 -30.98 -18.06 -17.84
N THR A 482 -30.26 -18.98 -18.47
CA THR A 482 -30.18 -20.38 -18.03
C THR A 482 -28.79 -20.93 -18.27
N ASP A 483 -28.36 -21.85 -17.41
CA ASP A 483 -27.17 -22.67 -17.59
C ASP A 483 -27.46 -24.04 -18.24
N ALA A 484 -28.75 -24.31 -18.54
CA ALA A 484 -29.18 -25.58 -19.16
C ALA A 484 -28.75 -25.72 -20.62
N THR A 485 -28.47 -24.59 -21.30
CA THR A 485 -28.07 -24.56 -22.73
C THR A 485 -26.79 -23.76 -22.92
N GLU A 486 -26.03 -24.07 -23.98
CA GLU A 486 -24.74 -23.36 -24.25
C GLU A 486 -24.95 -21.86 -24.59
N ASP A 487 -26.10 -21.48 -25.10
CA ASP A 487 -26.49 -20.13 -25.53
C ASP A 487 -27.36 -19.39 -24.49
N GLY A 488 -27.65 -20.01 -23.35
CA GLY A 488 -28.55 -19.47 -22.34
C GLY A 488 -27.95 -18.35 -21.47
N GLY A 489 -26.67 -18.04 -21.62
CA GLY A 489 -26.01 -16.96 -20.87
C GLY A 489 -26.34 -15.56 -21.41
N LEU A 490 -26.03 -14.53 -20.62
CA LEU A 490 -26.33 -13.12 -20.89
C LEU A 490 -25.84 -12.61 -22.25
N PHE A 491 -24.76 -13.17 -22.77
CA PHE A 491 -24.19 -12.83 -24.08
C PHE A 491 -24.40 -13.92 -25.15
N GLY A 492 -25.35 -14.82 -24.93
CA GLY A 492 -25.58 -15.98 -25.83
C GLY A 492 -24.44 -17.00 -25.79
N VAL A 493 -23.70 -17.04 -24.69
CA VAL A 493 -22.63 -18.01 -24.42
C VAL A 493 -22.60 -18.35 -22.95
N ARG A 494 -22.31 -19.60 -22.64
CA ARG A 494 -22.05 -20.05 -21.29
C ARG A 494 -20.59 -19.70 -20.94
N PHE A 495 -20.42 -19.11 -19.79
CA PHE A 495 -19.09 -18.88 -19.20
C PHE A 495 -18.81 -19.98 -18.19
N ASP A 496 -17.84 -20.83 -18.46
CA ASP A 496 -17.33 -21.84 -17.52
C ASP A 496 -16.42 -21.24 -16.48
#